data_50f290c3105777f8d407ef06685c4829
#
_entry.id   50f290c3105777f8d407ef06685c4829
#
_cell.length_a   1.000
_cell.length_b   1.000
_cell.length_c   1.000
_cell.angle_alpha   90.00
_cell.angle_beta   90.00
_cell.angle_gamma   90.00
#
_symmetry.space_group_name_H-M   'P 1'
#
loop_
_entity.id
_entity.type
_entity.pdbx_description
1 polymer ?
#
loop_
_entity_poly.entity_id
_entity_poly.type
_entity_poly.pdbx_seq_one_letter_code
_entity_poly.pdbx_strand_id
1 'polypeptide(L)'
;LLESKLQEVKTHCYSTYGMTESITHIAVKKLNGEYKSKYFEALPNITFQLNKDDCLVINTPHLSNSTITTNDVSKIINKESFKWIGRLNNIVNSGGIKLHPEELETKISDLFHNTRFFFSSLPDELLGERLVLVIESQNNISDLESSLEKLLGTFEMPKMIFYTDSFLETKTRKLDRIKTLQSVLN
;
A
#
# COMPACT_ATOMS: atom_id res chain seq x y z
N LEU A 1 -8.75 -8.17 5.96
CA LEU A 1 -10.04 -8.21 6.67
C LEU A 1 -11.25 -7.99 5.74
N LEU A 2 -11.24 -6.95 4.90
CA LEU A 2 -12.34 -6.71 3.95
C LEU A 2 -12.44 -7.86 2.94
N GLU A 3 -11.32 -8.25 2.33
CA GLU A 3 -11.30 -9.31 1.32
C GLU A 3 -11.75 -10.67 1.88
N SER A 4 -11.43 -11.02 3.14
CA SER A 4 -11.93 -12.27 3.75
C SER A 4 -13.43 -12.25 3.95
N LYS A 5 -13.99 -11.14 4.44
CA LYS A 5 -15.45 -10.97 4.58
C LYS A 5 -16.19 -11.02 3.24
N LEU A 6 -15.55 -10.55 2.18
CA LEU A 6 -16.15 -10.55 0.83
C LEU A 6 -16.27 -11.95 0.22
N GLN A 7 -15.54 -12.97 0.73
CA GLN A 7 -15.65 -14.34 0.20
C GLN A 7 -17.03 -14.95 0.43
N GLU A 8 -17.74 -14.50 1.47
CA GLU A 8 -19.10 -14.98 1.79
C GLU A 8 -20.19 -14.25 1.00
N VAL A 9 -19.83 -13.19 0.29
CA VAL A 9 -20.78 -12.36 -0.47
C VAL A 9 -21.00 -12.96 -1.86
N LYS A 10 -22.26 -13.22 -2.23
CA LYS A 10 -22.63 -13.77 -3.55
C LYS A 10 -22.41 -12.78 -4.70
N THR A 11 -22.54 -11.48 -4.42
CA THR A 11 -22.33 -10.42 -5.41
C THR A 11 -20.84 -10.29 -5.73
N HIS A 12 -20.51 -10.11 -7.01
CA HIS A 12 -19.14 -9.86 -7.44
C HIS A 12 -18.65 -8.51 -6.94
N CYS A 13 -17.55 -8.51 -6.19
CA CYS A 13 -16.94 -7.32 -5.61
C CYS A 13 -15.63 -7.02 -6.34
N TYR A 14 -15.41 -5.75 -6.64
CA TYR A 14 -14.21 -5.29 -7.33
C TYR A 14 -13.56 -4.15 -6.57
N SER A 15 -12.23 -4.15 -6.51
CA SER A 15 -11.43 -2.96 -6.24
C SER A 15 -11.21 -2.23 -7.54
N THR A 16 -11.33 -0.90 -7.53
CA THR A 16 -11.08 -0.08 -8.72
C THR A 16 -9.78 0.69 -8.55
N TYR A 17 -9.05 0.88 -9.63
CA TYR A 17 -7.88 1.74 -9.70
C TYR A 17 -8.18 2.92 -10.63
N GLY A 18 -7.90 4.13 -10.15
CA GLY A 18 -8.11 5.37 -10.87
C GLY A 18 -7.59 6.56 -10.08
N MET A 19 -7.50 7.69 -10.74
CA MET A 19 -6.99 8.95 -10.18
C MET A 19 -7.68 10.14 -10.81
N THR A 20 -7.45 11.34 -10.28
CA THR A 20 -8.05 12.58 -10.79
C THR A 20 -7.68 12.81 -12.26
N GLU A 21 -6.44 12.50 -12.62
CA GLU A 21 -5.90 12.68 -13.96
C GLU A 21 -6.54 11.74 -15.00
N SER A 22 -7.05 10.60 -14.55
CA SER A 22 -7.80 9.65 -15.39
C SER A 22 -9.31 9.88 -15.37
N ILE A 23 -9.79 10.90 -14.63
CA ILE A 23 -11.21 11.28 -14.47
C ILE A 23 -12.02 10.19 -13.77
N THR A 24 -11.77 8.92 -14.05
CA THR A 24 -12.49 7.76 -13.52
C THR A 24 -11.56 6.58 -13.27
N HIS A 25 -12.15 5.44 -12.90
CA HIS A 25 -11.40 4.19 -12.79
C HIS A 25 -10.98 3.68 -14.17
N ILE A 26 -9.79 3.11 -14.23
CA ILE A 26 -9.14 2.64 -15.47
C ILE A 26 -8.74 1.18 -15.39
N ALA A 27 -8.75 0.61 -14.21
CA ALA A 27 -8.53 -0.82 -14.01
C ALA A 27 -9.36 -1.34 -12.84
N VAL A 28 -9.61 -2.63 -12.84
CA VAL A 28 -10.37 -3.34 -11.80
C VAL A 28 -9.63 -4.59 -11.34
N LYS A 29 -9.82 -4.95 -10.06
CA LYS A 29 -9.34 -6.19 -9.48
C LYS A 29 -10.51 -6.91 -8.83
N LYS A 30 -10.85 -8.12 -9.27
CA LYS A 30 -11.91 -8.92 -8.67
C LYS A 30 -11.47 -9.44 -7.30
N LEU A 31 -12.29 -9.20 -6.27
CA LEU A 31 -11.94 -9.47 -4.87
C LEU A 31 -12.50 -10.80 -4.35
N ASN A 32 -13.57 -11.35 -4.94
CA ASN A 32 -14.24 -12.53 -4.44
C ASN A 32 -14.75 -13.48 -5.54
N GLY A 33 -15.17 -14.68 -5.14
CA GLY A 33 -15.75 -15.68 -6.00
C GLY A 33 -14.73 -16.34 -6.94
N GLU A 34 -15.24 -17.13 -7.88
CA GLU A 34 -14.45 -17.73 -8.94
C GLU A 34 -13.75 -16.64 -9.76
N TYR A 35 -12.50 -16.87 -10.15
CA TYR A 35 -11.64 -15.88 -10.85
C TYR A 35 -11.26 -14.64 -10.02
N LYS A 36 -11.16 -14.75 -8.69
CA LYS A 36 -10.51 -13.72 -7.86
C LYS A 36 -9.11 -13.43 -8.41
N SER A 37 -8.81 -12.13 -8.62
CA SER A 37 -7.52 -11.70 -9.16
C SER A 37 -6.60 -11.12 -8.08
N LYS A 38 -5.30 -11.31 -8.23
CA LYS A 38 -4.26 -10.60 -7.46
C LYS A 38 -3.79 -9.32 -8.15
N TYR A 39 -4.25 -9.09 -9.37
CA TYR A 39 -3.78 -8.04 -10.25
C TYR A 39 -4.94 -7.13 -10.66
N PHE A 40 -4.61 -5.87 -10.96
CA PHE A 40 -5.53 -4.98 -11.64
C PHE A 40 -5.50 -5.26 -13.13
N GLU A 41 -6.66 -5.35 -13.73
CA GLU A 41 -6.88 -5.57 -15.15
C GLU A 41 -7.43 -4.29 -15.79
N ALA A 42 -6.86 -3.88 -16.91
CA ALA A 42 -7.24 -2.67 -17.62
C ALA A 42 -8.70 -2.72 -18.10
N LEU A 43 -9.37 -1.60 -18.06
CA LEU A 43 -10.56 -1.40 -18.86
C LEU A 43 -10.21 -1.28 -20.36
N PRO A 44 -11.17 -1.46 -21.27
CA PRO A 44 -10.90 -1.47 -22.71
C PRO A 44 -10.07 -0.28 -23.20
N ASN A 45 -9.12 -0.54 -24.08
CA ASN A 45 -8.23 0.44 -24.71
C ASN A 45 -7.24 1.15 -23.78
N ILE A 46 -6.97 0.58 -22.60
CA ILE A 46 -5.98 1.08 -21.65
C ILE A 46 -4.80 0.10 -21.60
N THR A 47 -3.59 0.62 -21.60
CA THR A 47 -2.37 -0.18 -21.44
C THR A 47 -1.44 0.43 -20.42
N PHE A 48 -0.57 -0.40 -19.85
CA PHE A 48 0.35 -0.05 -18.79
C PHE A 48 1.80 -0.32 -19.18
N GLN A 49 2.69 0.52 -18.69
CA GLN A 49 4.15 0.32 -18.70
C GLN A 49 4.75 0.92 -17.43
N LEU A 50 6.04 0.72 -17.20
CA LEU A 50 6.75 1.35 -16.09
C LEU A 50 7.70 2.42 -16.61
N ASN A 51 7.92 3.44 -15.78
CA ASN A 51 9.02 4.37 -15.96
C ASN A 51 10.33 3.81 -15.32
N LYS A 52 11.40 4.61 -15.33
CA LYS A 52 12.70 4.25 -14.73
C LYS A 52 12.68 4.03 -13.21
N ASP A 53 11.67 4.51 -12.52
CA ASP A 53 11.49 4.41 -11.06
C ASP A 53 10.46 3.33 -10.68
N ASP A 54 10.15 2.41 -11.60
CA ASP A 54 9.12 1.37 -11.49
C ASP A 54 7.71 1.91 -11.22
N CYS A 55 7.48 3.19 -11.51
CA CYS A 55 6.15 3.78 -11.38
C CYS A 55 5.30 3.50 -12.61
N LEU A 56 4.01 3.26 -12.36
CA LEU A 56 3.04 2.97 -13.40
C LEU A 56 2.87 4.15 -14.34
N VAL A 57 2.98 3.89 -15.64
CA VAL A 57 2.66 4.81 -16.72
C VAL A 57 1.45 4.25 -17.47
N ILE A 58 0.42 5.06 -17.58
CA ILE A 58 -0.89 4.70 -18.11
C ILE A 58 -1.05 5.32 -19.49
N ASN A 59 -1.38 4.52 -20.47
CA ASN A 59 -1.72 4.96 -21.80
C ASN A 59 -3.24 4.86 -21.99
N THR A 60 -3.89 6.01 -22.18
CA THR A 60 -5.35 6.15 -22.28
C THR A 60 -5.71 6.98 -23.52
N PRO A 61 -5.61 6.43 -24.74
CA PRO A 61 -5.76 7.20 -25.98
C PRO A 61 -7.11 7.92 -26.13
N HIS A 62 -8.14 7.48 -25.38
CA HIS A 62 -9.47 8.11 -25.42
C HIS A 62 -9.68 9.21 -24.38
N LEU A 63 -8.84 9.28 -23.33
CA LEU A 63 -8.96 10.28 -22.26
C LEU A 63 -7.92 11.39 -22.39
N SER A 64 -6.77 11.08 -22.98
CA SER A 64 -5.67 12.03 -23.15
C SER A 64 -4.81 11.62 -24.35
N ASN A 65 -4.33 12.59 -25.11
CA ASN A 65 -3.31 12.37 -26.15
C ASN A 65 -1.92 12.11 -25.55
N SER A 66 -1.76 12.20 -24.23
CA SER A 66 -0.51 11.98 -23.49
C SER A 66 -0.66 10.84 -22.52
N THR A 67 0.45 10.18 -22.23
CA THR A 67 0.53 9.18 -21.15
C THR A 67 0.46 9.85 -19.77
N ILE A 68 -0.15 9.17 -18.80
CA ILE A 68 -0.20 9.63 -17.41
C ILE A 68 0.89 8.88 -16.65
N THR A 69 1.87 9.61 -16.13
CA THR A 69 2.90 9.07 -15.22
C THR A 69 2.44 9.21 -13.78
N THR A 70 2.45 8.14 -13.04
CA THR A 70 1.98 8.11 -11.65
C THR A 70 3.17 8.06 -10.67
N ASN A 71 2.88 8.17 -9.35
CA ASN A 71 3.78 7.85 -8.25
C ASN A 71 3.48 6.46 -7.65
N ASP A 72 2.75 5.61 -8.37
CA ASP A 72 2.38 4.27 -7.94
C ASP A 72 3.40 3.25 -8.44
N VAL A 73 4.23 2.74 -7.53
CA VAL A 73 5.16 1.66 -7.82
C VAL A 73 4.38 0.39 -8.10
N SER A 74 4.71 -0.27 -9.19
CA SER A 74 3.93 -1.40 -9.68
C SER A 74 4.83 -2.45 -10.33
N LYS A 75 4.29 -3.64 -10.53
CA LYS A 75 4.90 -4.70 -11.33
C LYS A 75 3.98 -5.03 -12.49
N ILE A 76 4.46 -4.88 -13.72
CA ILE A 76 3.71 -5.27 -14.92
C ILE A 76 3.65 -6.80 -15.00
N ILE A 77 2.46 -7.32 -15.22
CA ILE A 77 2.18 -8.73 -15.52
C ILE A 77 2.11 -8.91 -17.03
N ASN A 78 1.37 -8.05 -17.70
CA ASN A 78 1.32 -7.90 -19.15
C ASN A 78 0.87 -6.45 -19.48
N LYS A 79 0.72 -6.12 -20.77
CA LYS A 79 0.35 -4.75 -21.20
C LYS A 79 -0.98 -4.24 -20.62
N GLU A 80 -1.85 -5.13 -20.20
CA GLU A 80 -3.21 -4.82 -19.71
C GLU A 80 -3.39 -5.16 -18.24
N SER A 81 -2.34 -5.63 -17.53
CA SER A 81 -2.47 -5.95 -16.11
C SER A 81 -1.20 -5.67 -15.30
N PHE A 82 -1.40 -5.23 -14.06
CA PHE A 82 -0.32 -4.91 -13.13
C PHE A 82 -0.66 -5.28 -11.70
N LYS A 83 0.38 -5.51 -10.88
CA LYS A 83 0.31 -5.57 -9.43
C LYS A 83 0.73 -4.22 -8.89
N TRP A 84 -0.16 -3.54 -8.15
CA TRP A 84 0.20 -2.37 -7.38
C TRP A 84 1.01 -2.79 -6.15
N ILE A 85 2.12 -2.09 -5.85
CA ILE A 85 3.04 -2.39 -4.74
C ILE A 85 2.92 -1.33 -3.66
N GLY A 86 2.92 -0.04 -4.03
CA GLY A 86 2.87 1.05 -3.07
C GLY A 86 3.12 2.40 -3.73
N ARG A 87 3.41 3.41 -2.91
CA ARG A 87 3.73 4.77 -3.37
C ARG A 87 5.23 5.02 -3.35
N LEU A 88 5.76 5.63 -4.41
CA LEU A 88 7.18 6.00 -4.52
C LEU A 88 7.65 6.81 -3.31
N ASN A 89 6.84 7.77 -2.87
CA ASN A 89 7.17 8.65 -1.75
C ASN A 89 7.14 7.96 -0.38
N ASN A 90 6.62 6.74 -0.30
CA ASN A 90 6.55 5.97 0.94
C ASN A 90 7.66 4.91 1.03
N ILE A 91 8.45 4.72 -0.03
CA ILE A 91 9.56 3.76 -0.01
C ILE A 91 10.53 4.14 1.10
N VAL A 92 10.91 3.15 1.90
CA VAL A 92 11.91 3.26 2.96
C VAL A 92 13.22 2.64 2.48
N ASN A 93 14.30 3.43 2.46
CA ASN A 93 15.65 2.97 2.11
C ASN A 93 16.44 2.63 3.37
N SER A 94 16.34 1.39 3.81
CA SER A 94 16.99 0.93 5.05
C SER A 94 18.20 0.06 4.72
N GLY A 95 19.41 0.59 4.99
CA GLY A 95 20.67 -0.13 4.72
C GLY A 95 20.86 -0.54 3.26
N GLY A 96 20.39 0.27 2.32
CA GLY A 96 20.44 -0.01 0.88
C GLY A 96 19.32 -0.92 0.36
N ILE A 97 18.40 -1.36 1.22
CA ILE A 97 17.26 -2.16 0.85
C ILE A 97 16.03 -1.25 0.71
N LYS A 98 15.37 -1.32 -0.45
CA LYS A 98 14.10 -0.62 -0.69
C LYS A 98 12.96 -1.45 -0.11
N LEU A 99 12.30 -0.93 0.92
CA LEU A 99 11.13 -1.53 1.54
C LEU A 99 9.88 -0.76 1.08
N HIS A 100 8.81 -1.49 0.79
CA HIS A 100 7.54 -0.95 0.35
C HIS A 100 6.52 -1.07 1.49
N PRO A 101 6.22 0.00 2.24
CA PRO A 101 5.31 -0.02 3.37
C PRO A 101 3.97 -0.68 3.09
N GLU A 102 3.34 -0.37 1.96
CA GLU A 102 2.02 -0.90 1.62
C GLU A 102 2.04 -2.41 1.33
N GLU A 103 3.14 -2.94 0.80
CA GLU A 103 3.30 -4.38 0.62
C GLU A 103 3.51 -5.07 1.97
N LEU A 104 4.29 -4.47 2.88
CA LEU A 104 4.48 -4.96 4.25
C LEU A 104 3.16 -4.91 5.04
N GLU A 105 2.40 -3.84 4.92
CA GLU A 105 1.07 -3.70 5.53
C GLU A 105 0.12 -4.82 5.06
N THR A 106 0.18 -5.17 3.79
CA THR A 106 -0.60 -6.28 3.25
C THR A 106 -0.21 -7.62 3.88
N LYS A 107 1.11 -7.87 4.10
CA LYS A 107 1.61 -9.12 4.71
C LYS A 107 1.11 -9.32 6.13
N ILE A 108 1.00 -8.26 6.93
CA ILE A 108 0.64 -8.32 8.35
C ILE A 108 -0.81 -7.94 8.64
N SER A 109 -1.61 -7.65 7.61
CA SER A 109 -2.99 -7.16 7.77
C SER A 109 -3.89 -8.06 8.63
N ASP A 110 -3.64 -9.36 8.61
CA ASP A 110 -4.43 -10.33 9.38
C ASP A 110 -4.16 -10.30 10.88
N LEU A 111 -3.05 -9.66 11.33
CA LEU A 111 -2.79 -9.43 12.76
C LEU A 111 -3.67 -8.32 13.34
N PHE A 112 -4.20 -7.43 12.50
CA PHE A 112 -4.86 -6.18 12.90
C PHE A 112 -6.33 -6.15 12.48
N HIS A 113 -7.20 -6.96 13.13
CA HIS A 113 -8.58 -7.16 12.70
C HIS A 113 -9.45 -5.89 12.62
N ASN A 114 -9.31 -4.95 13.55
CA ASN A 114 -10.07 -3.69 13.56
C ASN A 114 -9.19 -2.50 13.94
N THR A 115 -7.89 -2.67 13.92
CA THR A 115 -6.91 -1.66 14.30
C THR A 115 -6.24 -1.12 13.06
N ARG A 116 -6.19 0.19 12.91
CA ARG A 116 -5.44 0.83 11.83
C ARG A 116 -3.95 0.81 12.17
N PHE A 117 -3.13 0.61 11.19
CA PHE A 117 -1.67 0.64 11.31
C PHE A 117 -1.05 1.05 10.00
N PHE A 118 0.20 1.49 10.05
CA PHE A 118 1.00 1.74 8.85
C PHE A 118 2.50 1.66 9.15
N PHE A 119 3.28 1.32 8.12
CA PHE A 119 4.72 1.46 8.17
C PHE A 119 5.16 2.84 7.68
N SER A 120 6.25 3.34 8.26
CA SER A 120 6.92 4.59 7.86
C SER A 120 8.41 4.49 8.15
N SER A 121 9.14 5.59 8.00
CA SER A 121 10.56 5.64 8.34
C SER A 121 10.91 6.78 9.26
N LEU A 122 12.02 6.61 9.97
CA LEU A 122 12.73 7.66 10.68
C LEU A 122 14.19 7.71 10.21
N PRO A 123 14.85 8.86 10.26
CA PRO A 123 16.28 8.94 10.00
C PRO A 123 17.10 8.00 10.88
N ASP A 124 18.12 7.39 10.34
CA ASP A 124 19.05 6.50 11.03
C ASP A 124 20.48 6.73 10.53
N GLU A 125 21.42 6.90 11.45
CA GLU A 125 22.82 7.24 11.12
C GLU A 125 23.54 6.12 10.34
N LEU A 126 23.20 4.86 10.58
CA LEU A 126 23.83 3.72 9.94
C LEU A 126 23.08 3.23 8.71
N LEU A 127 21.75 3.25 8.77
CA LEU A 127 20.89 2.68 7.73
C LEU A 127 20.39 3.72 6.73
N GLY A 128 20.62 5.03 6.98
CA GLY A 128 19.96 6.13 6.29
C GLY A 128 18.52 6.31 6.80
N GLU A 129 17.70 5.28 6.69
CA GLU A 129 16.36 5.23 7.24
C GLU A 129 16.14 3.91 8.00
N ARG A 130 15.42 3.98 9.12
CA ARG A 130 14.92 2.80 9.85
C ARG A 130 13.42 2.66 9.66
N LEU A 131 12.98 1.45 9.39
CA LEU A 131 11.56 1.12 9.30
C LEU A 131 10.92 1.20 10.68
N VAL A 132 9.75 1.83 10.76
CA VAL A 132 8.94 1.91 11.98
C VAL A 132 7.50 1.51 11.68
N LEU A 133 6.81 0.94 12.69
CA LEU A 133 5.40 0.58 12.63
C LEU A 133 4.63 1.52 13.56
N VAL A 134 3.54 2.11 13.08
CA VAL A 134 2.65 2.95 13.88
C VAL A 134 1.28 2.29 13.94
N ILE A 135 0.73 2.17 15.14
CA ILE A 135 -0.51 1.43 15.42
C ILE A 135 -1.49 2.36 16.14
N GLU A 136 -2.73 2.41 15.66
CA GLU A 136 -3.81 3.16 16.31
C GLU A 136 -4.42 2.30 17.42
N SER A 137 -3.82 2.37 18.61
CA SER A 137 -4.25 1.62 19.79
C SER A 137 -3.77 2.32 21.05
N GLN A 138 -4.60 2.29 22.11
CA GLN A 138 -4.23 2.78 23.45
C GLN A 138 -3.38 1.77 24.21
N ASN A 139 -3.41 0.50 23.82
CA ASN A 139 -2.71 -0.56 24.52
C ASN A 139 -1.72 -1.25 23.57
N ASN A 140 -0.61 -1.70 24.16
CA ASN A 140 0.32 -2.54 23.46
C ASN A 140 -0.35 -3.89 23.12
N ILE A 141 -0.05 -4.39 21.91
CA ILE A 141 -0.54 -5.71 21.48
C ILE A 141 0.46 -6.76 22.00
N SER A 142 -0.04 -7.70 22.79
CA SER A 142 0.79 -8.81 23.30
C SER A 142 1.31 -9.69 22.14
N ASP A 143 2.51 -10.20 22.27
CA ASP A 143 3.15 -11.11 21.32
C ASP A 143 3.24 -10.59 19.86
N LEU A 144 3.13 -9.26 19.68
CA LEU A 144 3.16 -8.65 18.35
C LEU A 144 4.49 -8.93 17.64
N GLU A 145 5.63 -8.74 18.31
CA GLU A 145 6.95 -8.94 17.70
C GLU A 145 7.13 -10.37 17.19
N SER A 146 6.78 -11.36 18.01
CA SER A 146 6.85 -12.77 17.61
C SER A 146 5.90 -13.12 16.46
N SER A 147 4.78 -12.41 16.34
CA SER A 147 3.84 -12.55 15.23
C SER A 147 4.36 -11.90 13.95
N LEU A 148 5.02 -10.75 14.07
CA LEU A 148 5.66 -10.07 12.94
C LEU A 148 6.84 -10.89 12.39
N GLU A 149 7.67 -11.49 13.24
CA GLU A 149 8.78 -12.35 12.83
C GLU A 149 8.37 -13.54 11.96
N LYS A 150 7.15 -14.05 12.14
CA LYS A 150 6.61 -15.16 11.34
C LYS A 150 6.18 -14.74 9.94
N LEU A 151 5.89 -13.46 9.74
CA LEU A 151 5.30 -12.92 8.49
C LEU A 151 6.27 -12.05 7.70
N LEU A 152 7.23 -11.43 8.38
CA LEU A 152 8.18 -10.49 7.80
C LEU A 152 9.58 -11.12 7.72
N GLY A 153 10.31 -10.77 6.68
CA GLY A 153 11.72 -11.12 6.57
C GLY A 153 12.58 -10.30 7.55
N THR A 154 13.82 -10.75 7.79
CA THR A 154 14.75 -10.12 8.75
C THR A 154 14.94 -8.61 8.51
N PHE A 155 14.98 -8.17 7.25
CA PHE A 155 15.15 -6.77 6.88
C PHE A 155 13.83 -5.98 6.86
N GLU A 156 12.70 -6.66 6.94
CA GLU A 156 11.35 -6.09 6.94
C GLU A 156 10.81 -5.82 8.35
N MET A 157 11.57 -6.25 9.39
CA MET A 157 11.19 -6.03 10.78
C MET A 157 11.32 -4.56 11.15
N PRO A 158 10.26 -3.94 11.72
CA PRO A 158 10.34 -2.57 12.21
C PRO A 158 11.33 -2.48 13.37
N LYS A 159 12.15 -1.43 13.37
CA LYS A 159 13.10 -1.16 14.46
C LYS A 159 12.44 -0.53 15.68
N MET A 160 11.27 0.07 15.48
CA MET A 160 10.46 0.68 16.54
C MET A 160 8.98 0.50 16.23
N ILE A 161 8.17 0.35 17.28
CA ILE A 161 6.71 0.29 17.21
C ILE A 161 6.16 1.43 18.06
N PHE A 162 5.32 2.25 17.46
CA PHE A 162 4.64 3.36 18.13
C PHE A 162 3.14 3.08 18.24
N TYR A 163 2.56 3.54 19.33
CA TYR A 163 1.12 3.46 19.59
C TYR A 163 0.55 4.88 19.72
N THR A 164 -0.65 5.09 19.22
CA THR A 164 -1.37 6.36 19.33
C THR A 164 -2.86 6.12 19.44
N ASP A 165 -3.57 7.01 20.12
CA ASP A 165 -5.03 6.94 20.29
C ASP A 165 -5.79 7.09 18.98
N SER A 166 -5.28 7.92 18.07
CA SER A 166 -5.93 8.19 16.80
C SER A 166 -4.94 8.66 15.75
N PHE A 167 -5.19 8.27 14.49
CA PHE A 167 -4.46 8.77 13.35
C PHE A 167 -4.94 10.15 12.90
N LEU A 168 -4.00 11.00 12.53
CA LEU A 168 -4.32 12.28 11.89
C LEU A 168 -4.72 12.06 10.44
N GLU A 169 -5.73 12.78 9.99
CA GLU A 169 -6.29 12.67 8.66
C GLU A 169 -6.16 13.97 7.88
N THR A 170 -6.02 13.85 6.58
CA THR A 170 -6.08 14.97 5.64
C THR A 170 -7.51 15.54 5.57
N LYS A 171 -7.69 16.71 4.93
CA LYS A 171 -9.02 17.28 4.68
C LYS A 171 -9.96 16.34 3.93
N THR A 172 -9.42 15.38 3.17
CA THR A 172 -10.18 14.37 2.43
C THR A 172 -10.37 13.06 3.19
N ARG A 173 -10.14 13.07 4.51
CA ARG A 173 -10.24 11.90 5.42
C ARG A 173 -9.33 10.73 5.02
N LYS A 174 -8.19 11.02 4.42
CA LYS A 174 -7.14 10.03 4.20
C LYS A 174 -6.11 10.13 5.31
N LEU A 175 -5.50 9.01 5.68
CA LEU A 175 -4.40 8.95 6.64
C LEU A 175 -3.27 9.92 6.23
N ASP A 176 -2.89 10.80 7.15
CA ASP A 176 -1.68 11.65 7.03
C ASP A 176 -0.54 10.98 7.81
N ARG A 177 0.20 10.09 7.14
CA ARG A 177 1.29 9.29 7.74
C ARG A 177 2.35 10.17 8.37
N ILE A 178 2.72 11.27 7.71
CA ILE A 178 3.79 12.17 8.16
C ILE A 178 3.37 12.86 9.46
N LYS A 179 2.19 13.48 9.47
CA LYS A 179 1.73 14.18 10.67
C LYS A 179 1.45 13.22 11.83
N THR A 180 0.88 12.05 11.55
CA THR A 180 0.65 11.04 12.57
C THR A 180 1.98 10.59 13.19
N LEU A 181 3.01 10.29 12.38
CA LEU A 181 4.32 9.91 12.89
C LEU A 181 4.95 11.04 13.72
N GLN A 182 4.86 12.29 13.27
CA GLN A 182 5.37 13.44 14.01
C GLN A 182 4.67 13.60 15.37
N SER A 183 3.37 13.34 15.46
CA SER A 183 2.62 13.48 16.72
C SER A 183 2.98 12.42 17.77
N VAL A 184 3.48 11.26 17.37
CA VAL A 184 3.91 10.21 18.33
C VAL A 184 5.36 10.35 18.76
N LEU A 185 6.12 11.25 18.14
CA LEU A 185 7.52 11.55 18.49
C LEU A 185 7.66 12.72 19.47
N ASN A 186 6.61 13.52 19.65
CA ASN A 186 6.53 14.66 20.58
C ASN A 186 5.90 14.24 21.90
#